data_a8450e5dd70034ac573adcd329e763db
#
_entry.id   a8450e5dd70034ac573adcd329e763db
#
_cell.length_a   1.000
_cell.length_b   1.000
_cell.length_c   1.000
_cell.angle_alpha   90.00
_cell.angle_beta   90.00
_cell.angle_gamma   90.00
#
_symmetry.space_group_name_H-M   'P 1'
#
loop_
_entity.id
_entity.type
_entity.pdbx_description
1 polymer ?
#
loop_
_entity_poly.entity_id
_entity_poly.type
_entity_poly.pdbx_seq_one_letter_code
_entity_poly.pdbx_strand_id
1 'polypeptide(L)'
;SEFISTKGIVISPRKIEEYYIANKNQYRQDREIKLRMIVLENSKHGGAASTRSLADEIHAKLADAESFTQMAQIHSDQNNATGGLRAQWDKKGGSLHPSLEKAAFALGQGQVSSVVEISNGCFIIRCEEIRQTKLKSLSEVRDEIEDNLIEQARKERADKWFKKLEAKAYIQIFSF
;
A
#
# COMPACT_ATOMS: atom_id res chain seq x y z
N SER A 1 32.10 24.38 0.99
CA SER A 1 31.10 23.86 1.95
C SER A 1 29.84 24.71 2.13
N GLU A 2 29.86 26.00 1.84
CA GLU A 2 28.70 26.89 2.05
C GLU A 2 27.55 26.70 1.06
N PHE A 3 27.82 26.19 -0.15
CA PHE A 3 26.83 26.08 -1.23
C PHE A 3 25.84 24.91 -1.09
N ILE A 4 26.15 23.94 -0.22
CA ILE A 4 25.30 22.77 0.06
C ILE A 4 24.52 22.95 1.39
N SER A 5 24.72 24.09 2.05
CA SER A 5 24.07 24.41 3.32
C SER A 5 22.61 24.79 3.13
N THR A 6 21.73 24.28 4.01
CA THR A 6 20.34 24.71 4.15
C THR A 6 20.20 26.13 4.73
N LYS A 7 21.30 26.75 5.21
CA LYS A 7 21.31 28.14 5.70
C LYS A 7 20.76 29.11 4.65
N GLY A 8 19.73 29.84 5.01
CA GLY A 8 19.13 30.86 4.16
C GLY A 8 18.10 30.35 3.13
N ILE A 9 17.68 29.07 3.20
CA ILE A 9 16.50 28.59 2.46
C ILE A 9 15.30 28.79 3.39
N VAL A 10 14.44 29.76 3.03
CA VAL A 10 13.19 30.01 3.73
C VAL A 10 12.06 29.68 2.77
N ILE A 11 11.19 28.76 3.17
CA ILE A 11 10.01 28.37 2.42
C ILE A 11 8.83 29.21 2.91
N SER A 12 8.17 29.94 2.01
CA SER A 12 7.01 30.75 2.39
C SER A 12 5.80 29.85 2.66
N PRO A 13 4.90 30.20 3.60
CA PRO A 13 3.66 29.49 3.85
C PRO A 13 2.82 29.27 2.59
N ARG A 14 2.79 30.25 1.69
CA ARG A 14 2.11 30.18 0.40
C ARG A 14 2.65 29.06 -0.49
N LYS A 15 3.98 28.88 -0.52
CA LYS A 15 4.60 27.82 -1.33
C LYS A 15 4.28 26.42 -0.78
N ILE A 16 4.16 26.30 0.55
CA ILE A 16 3.73 25.07 1.21
C ILE A 16 2.27 24.74 0.83
N GLU A 17 1.41 25.73 0.86
CA GLU A 17 -0.01 25.57 0.48
C GLU A 17 -0.16 25.21 -1.01
N GLU A 18 0.54 25.90 -1.89
CA GLU A 18 0.54 25.60 -3.33
C GLU A 18 1.03 24.17 -3.61
N TYR A 19 2.10 23.74 -2.93
CA TYR A 19 2.62 22.37 -3.04
C TYR A 19 1.61 21.33 -2.55
N TYR A 20 0.96 21.57 -1.40
CA TYR A 20 -0.07 20.70 -0.87
C TYR A 20 -1.25 20.55 -1.83
N ILE A 21 -1.73 21.67 -2.40
CA ILE A 21 -2.86 21.67 -3.35
C ILE A 21 -2.50 20.88 -4.61
N ALA A 22 -1.29 21.10 -5.16
CA ALA A 22 -0.82 20.41 -6.36
C ALA A 22 -0.60 18.91 -6.13
N ASN A 23 -0.27 18.49 -4.89
CA ASN A 23 0.09 17.13 -4.55
C ASN A 23 -0.91 16.44 -3.61
N LYS A 24 -2.17 16.89 -3.54
CA LYS A 24 -3.21 16.36 -2.64
C LYS A 24 -3.33 14.83 -2.66
N ASN A 25 -3.09 14.21 -3.82
CA ASN A 25 -3.20 12.76 -3.96
C ASN A 25 -2.12 12.00 -3.19
N GLN A 26 -0.95 12.59 -2.96
CA GLN A 26 0.15 12.00 -2.18
C GLN A 26 -0.18 11.98 -0.68
N TYR A 27 -1.04 12.90 -0.23
CA TYR A 27 -1.48 13.01 1.17
C TYR A 27 -2.81 12.33 1.46
N ARG A 28 -3.36 11.61 0.48
CA ARG A 28 -4.45 10.67 0.73
C ARG A 28 -3.85 9.42 1.37
N GLN A 29 -4.28 9.14 2.58
CA GLN A 29 -4.01 7.84 3.17
C GLN A 29 -4.79 6.81 2.36
N ASP A 30 -4.17 5.69 1.98
CA ASP A 30 -4.82 4.66 1.18
C ASP A 30 -5.92 3.96 1.99
N ARG A 31 -6.99 3.53 1.27
CA ARG A 31 -8.04 2.70 1.84
C ARG A 31 -7.41 1.48 2.53
N GLU A 32 -7.68 1.32 3.82
CA GLU A 32 -7.31 0.15 4.59
C GLU A 32 -8.52 -0.74 4.80
N ILE A 33 -8.30 -2.04 4.72
CA ILE A 33 -9.33 -3.04 4.88
C ILE A 33 -8.95 -4.04 5.97
N LYS A 34 -9.93 -4.45 6.75
CA LYS A 34 -9.79 -5.51 7.73
C LYS A 34 -10.38 -6.77 7.12
N LEU A 35 -9.59 -7.83 7.06
CA LEU A 35 -9.93 -9.05 6.37
C LEU A 35 -10.09 -10.23 7.31
N ARG A 36 -11.00 -11.10 6.94
CA ARG A 36 -11.10 -12.47 7.41
C ARG A 36 -10.85 -13.40 6.23
N MET A 37 -10.10 -14.48 6.43
CA MET A 37 -9.69 -15.37 5.34
C MET A 37 -9.85 -16.83 5.75
N ILE A 38 -10.35 -17.65 4.83
CA ILE A 38 -10.23 -19.10 4.88
C ILE A 38 -9.06 -19.45 3.96
N VAL A 39 -8.03 -20.09 4.52
CA VAL A 39 -6.81 -20.48 3.83
C VAL A 39 -6.76 -22.00 3.75
N LEU A 40 -6.64 -22.53 2.54
CA LEU A 40 -6.54 -23.96 2.28
C LEU A 40 -5.25 -24.24 1.53
N GLU A 41 -4.30 -24.86 2.21
CA GLU A 41 -2.96 -25.14 1.66
C GLU A 41 -2.98 -26.45 0.85
N ASN A 42 -2.47 -26.42 -0.38
CA ASN A 42 -2.44 -27.60 -1.25
C ASN A 42 -1.73 -28.81 -0.60
N SER A 43 -0.72 -28.55 0.21
CA SER A 43 0.06 -29.57 0.91
C SER A 43 -0.73 -30.35 1.96
N LYS A 44 -1.83 -29.77 2.49
CA LYS A 44 -2.66 -30.35 3.54
C LYS A 44 -3.91 -31.05 3.01
N HIS A 45 -4.31 -30.74 1.78
CA HIS A 45 -5.59 -31.19 1.20
C HIS A 45 -5.43 -32.08 -0.04
N GLY A 46 -4.28 -32.75 -0.20
CA GLY A 46 -4.06 -33.72 -1.28
C GLY A 46 -3.78 -33.10 -2.64
N GLY A 47 -3.31 -31.86 -2.68
CA GLY A 47 -2.91 -31.15 -3.89
C GLY A 47 -3.96 -30.17 -4.41
N ALA A 48 -3.60 -29.43 -5.46
CA ALA A 48 -4.36 -28.27 -5.95
C ALA A 48 -5.82 -28.60 -6.33
N ALA A 49 -6.05 -29.73 -7.03
CA ALA A 49 -7.40 -30.11 -7.46
C ALA A 49 -8.34 -30.40 -6.28
N SER A 50 -7.88 -31.17 -5.28
CA SER A 50 -8.65 -31.48 -4.09
C SER A 50 -8.91 -30.24 -3.24
N THR A 51 -7.89 -29.39 -3.09
CA THR A 51 -7.99 -28.10 -2.36
C THR A 51 -9.02 -27.19 -3.02
N ARG A 52 -9.02 -27.14 -4.35
CA ARG A 52 -9.98 -26.33 -5.10
C ARG A 52 -11.42 -26.85 -4.91
N SER A 53 -11.63 -28.16 -5.01
CA SER A 53 -12.95 -28.75 -4.78
C SER A 53 -13.48 -28.44 -3.37
N LEU A 54 -12.63 -28.58 -2.34
CA LEU A 54 -12.98 -28.24 -0.97
C LEU A 54 -13.32 -26.74 -0.82
N ALA A 55 -12.54 -25.86 -1.47
CA ALA A 55 -12.78 -24.41 -1.44
C ALA A 55 -14.13 -24.05 -2.08
N ASP A 56 -14.49 -24.69 -3.19
CA ASP A 56 -15.76 -24.48 -3.87
C ASP A 56 -16.95 -24.97 -3.02
N GLU A 57 -16.81 -26.10 -2.30
CA GLU A 57 -17.82 -26.57 -1.34
C GLU A 57 -18.01 -25.59 -0.18
N ILE A 58 -16.92 -25.10 0.40
CA ILE A 58 -16.97 -24.10 1.47
C ILE A 58 -17.64 -22.82 0.97
N HIS A 59 -17.25 -22.35 -0.22
CA HIS A 59 -17.82 -21.15 -0.82
C HIS A 59 -19.33 -21.29 -1.05
N ALA A 60 -19.80 -22.45 -1.51
CA ALA A 60 -21.23 -22.74 -1.69
C ALA A 60 -21.99 -22.65 -0.35
N LYS A 61 -21.47 -23.25 0.72
CA LYS A 61 -22.05 -23.15 2.06
C LYS A 61 -22.11 -21.72 2.61
N LEU A 62 -21.10 -20.92 2.33
CA LEU A 62 -21.11 -19.50 2.69
C LEU A 62 -22.19 -18.69 1.95
N ALA A 63 -22.53 -19.08 0.71
CA ALA A 63 -23.64 -18.50 -0.03
C ALA A 63 -25.01 -18.89 0.57
N ASP A 64 -25.11 -20.06 1.19
CA ASP A 64 -26.30 -20.56 1.89
C ASP A 64 -26.44 -20.04 3.34
N ALA A 65 -25.77 -18.92 3.64
CA ALA A 65 -25.83 -18.19 4.92
C ALA A 65 -25.12 -18.86 6.12
N GLU A 66 -24.21 -19.80 5.90
CA GLU A 66 -23.35 -20.29 6.98
C GLU A 66 -22.37 -19.19 7.44
N SER A 67 -22.02 -19.23 8.73
CA SER A 67 -21.13 -18.24 9.31
C SER A 67 -19.70 -18.40 8.79
N PHE A 68 -19.18 -17.37 8.14
CA PHE A 68 -17.78 -17.33 7.69
C PHE A 68 -16.80 -17.64 8.83
N THR A 69 -17.07 -17.13 10.03
CA THR A 69 -16.23 -17.36 11.21
C THR A 69 -16.18 -18.85 11.59
N GLN A 70 -17.33 -19.52 11.58
CA GLN A 70 -17.41 -20.96 11.88
C GLN A 70 -16.69 -21.79 10.81
N MET A 71 -16.94 -21.48 9.52
CA MET A 71 -16.26 -22.17 8.42
C MET A 71 -14.74 -21.98 8.48
N ALA A 72 -14.26 -20.78 8.84
CA ALA A 72 -12.86 -20.52 9.03
C ALA A 72 -12.27 -21.29 10.23
N GLN A 73 -13.01 -21.41 11.33
CA GLN A 73 -12.57 -22.19 12.50
C GLN A 73 -12.43 -23.67 12.18
N ILE A 74 -13.31 -24.22 11.36
CA ILE A 74 -13.34 -25.64 11.02
C ILE A 74 -12.33 -25.99 9.93
N HIS A 75 -12.22 -25.17 8.90
CA HIS A 75 -11.53 -25.53 7.66
C HIS A 75 -10.25 -24.74 7.39
N SER A 76 -10.06 -23.57 7.99
CA SER A 76 -8.88 -22.76 7.67
C SER A 76 -7.60 -23.34 8.27
N ASP A 77 -6.59 -23.47 7.44
CA ASP A 77 -5.24 -23.90 7.87
C ASP A 77 -4.47 -22.79 8.61
N GLN A 78 -4.94 -21.55 8.52
CA GLN A 78 -4.32 -20.40 9.17
C GLN A 78 -5.37 -19.54 9.89
N ASN A 79 -5.01 -18.96 11.02
CA ASN A 79 -5.86 -18.08 11.83
C ASN A 79 -7.23 -18.69 12.20
N ASN A 80 -7.36 -20.00 12.25
CA ASN A 80 -8.60 -20.71 12.56
C ASN A 80 -9.13 -20.32 13.95
N ALA A 81 -8.28 -20.23 14.97
CA ALA A 81 -8.65 -19.84 16.33
C ALA A 81 -9.36 -18.48 16.41
N THR A 82 -9.05 -17.57 15.50
CA THR A 82 -9.69 -16.24 15.38
C THR A 82 -10.81 -16.21 14.33
N GLY A 83 -11.24 -17.39 13.84
CA GLY A 83 -12.21 -17.50 12.74
C GLY A 83 -11.70 -16.84 11.45
N GLY A 84 -10.41 -16.95 11.19
CA GLY A 84 -9.77 -16.41 9.99
C GLY A 84 -9.46 -14.91 10.04
N LEU A 85 -9.70 -14.22 11.16
CA LEU A 85 -9.45 -12.78 11.26
C LEU A 85 -7.94 -12.48 11.22
N ARG A 86 -7.52 -11.64 10.29
CA ARG A 86 -6.15 -11.16 10.22
C ARG A 86 -5.90 -10.10 11.30
N ALA A 87 -4.75 -10.18 11.97
CA ALA A 87 -4.41 -9.25 13.04
C ALA A 87 -4.24 -7.81 12.53
N GLN A 88 -3.69 -7.65 11.33
CA GLN A 88 -3.36 -6.36 10.73
C GLN A 88 -4.47 -5.81 9.84
N TRP A 89 -4.40 -4.52 9.57
CA TRP A 89 -5.11 -3.86 8.50
C TRP A 89 -4.28 -3.96 7.22
N ASP A 90 -4.91 -4.34 6.12
CA ASP A 90 -4.26 -4.47 4.83
C ASP A 90 -4.46 -3.20 3.99
N LYS A 91 -3.41 -2.73 3.32
CA LYS A 91 -3.39 -1.60 2.38
C LYS A 91 -2.89 -2.06 1.02
N LYS A 92 -3.22 -1.31 -0.03
CA LYS A 92 -2.69 -1.57 -1.38
C LYS A 92 -1.16 -1.48 -1.39
N GLY A 93 -0.53 -2.41 -2.11
CA GLY A 93 0.93 -2.52 -2.14
C GLY A 93 1.53 -3.03 -0.82
N GLY A 94 0.72 -3.64 0.04
CA GLY A 94 1.14 -4.23 1.30
C GLY A 94 1.72 -5.64 1.15
N SER A 95 1.51 -6.49 2.15
CA SER A 95 2.06 -7.85 2.21
C SER A 95 1.19 -8.93 1.56
N LEU A 96 0.01 -8.58 1.04
CA LEU A 96 -0.86 -9.54 0.37
C LEU A 96 -0.30 -9.92 -1.00
N HIS A 97 -0.49 -11.19 -1.37
CA HIS A 97 -0.23 -11.63 -2.75
C HIS A 97 -1.09 -10.81 -3.73
N PRO A 98 -0.58 -10.39 -4.91
CA PRO A 98 -1.30 -9.51 -5.85
C PRO A 98 -2.72 -9.97 -6.20
N SER A 99 -2.92 -11.28 -6.40
CA SER A 99 -4.24 -11.86 -6.69
C SER A 99 -5.21 -11.70 -5.51
N LEU A 100 -4.72 -11.89 -4.27
CA LEU A 100 -5.50 -11.72 -3.05
C LEU A 100 -5.79 -10.24 -2.81
N GLU A 101 -4.83 -9.36 -3.04
CA GLU A 101 -5.01 -7.92 -2.94
C GLU A 101 -6.10 -7.43 -3.89
N LYS A 102 -6.02 -7.84 -5.17
CA LYS A 102 -7.02 -7.48 -6.18
C LYS A 102 -8.42 -7.91 -5.76
N ALA A 103 -8.58 -9.15 -5.28
CA ALA A 103 -9.87 -9.66 -4.83
C ALA A 103 -10.35 -8.91 -3.58
N ALA A 104 -9.51 -8.74 -2.56
CA ALA A 104 -9.85 -8.11 -1.30
C ALA A 104 -10.29 -6.64 -1.46
N PHE A 105 -9.56 -5.86 -2.28
CA PHE A 105 -9.88 -4.45 -2.51
C PHE A 105 -11.07 -4.22 -3.46
N ALA A 106 -11.55 -5.25 -4.15
CA ALA A 106 -12.80 -5.20 -4.91
C ALA A 106 -14.05 -5.35 -4.01
N LEU A 107 -13.89 -5.91 -2.78
CA LEU A 107 -15.00 -6.16 -1.87
C LEU A 107 -15.51 -4.89 -1.19
N GLY A 108 -16.82 -4.82 -1.01
CA GLY A 108 -17.46 -3.96 -0.02
C GLY A 108 -17.42 -4.58 1.38
N GLN A 109 -17.72 -3.79 2.40
CA GLN A 109 -17.81 -4.27 3.78
C GLN A 109 -18.88 -5.39 3.90
N GLY A 110 -18.53 -6.48 4.56
CA GLY A 110 -19.37 -7.67 4.73
C GLY A 110 -19.39 -8.63 3.53
N GLN A 111 -18.83 -8.24 2.38
CA GLN A 111 -18.83 -9.10 1.19
C GLN A 111 -17.76 -10.18 1.26
N VAL A 112 -18.06 -11.31 0.62
CA VAL A 112 -17.18 -12.47 0.45
C VAL A 112 -16.71 -12.55 -1.00
N SER A 113 -15.44 -12.88 -1.22
CA SER A 113 -14.87 -13.08 -2.55
C SER A 113 -15.29 -14.43 -3.13
N SER A 114 -15.16 -14.59 -4.45
CA SER A 114 -15.01 -15.92 -5.06
C SER A 114 -13.76 -16.61 -4.52
N VAL A 115 -13.60 -17.91 -4.79
CA VAL A 115 -12.37 -18.65 -4.48
C VAL A 115 -11.22 -18.06 -5.29
N VAL A 116 -10.17 -17.62 -4.60
CA VAL A 116 -8.91 -17.10 -5.20
C VAL A 116 -7.86 -18.18 -5.09
N GLU A 117 -7.39 -18.66 -6.23
CA GLU A 117 -6.34 -19.68 -6.31
C GLU A 117 -4.99 -19.02 -6.56
N ILE A 118 -3.99 -19.44 -5.80
CA ILE A 118 -2.58 -19.11 -6.01
C ILE A 118 -1.74 -20.38 -5.91
N SER A 119 -0.45 -20.30 -6.20
CA SER A 119 0.43 -21.48 -6.35
C SER A 119 0.43 -22.45 -5.16
N ASN A 120 0.22 -21.96 -3.93
CA ASN A 120 0.28 -22.75 -2.71
C ASN A 120 -1.08 -23.14 -2.10
N GLY A 121 -2.20 -22.66 -2.65
CA GLY A 121 -3.51 -22.97 -2.11
C GLY A 121 -4.66 -22.13 -2.63
N CYS A 122 -5.83 -22.36 -2.04
CA CYS A 122 -7.06 -21.62 -2.30
C CYS A 122 -7.42 -20.73 -1.10
N PHE A 123 -8.01 -19.58 -1.41
CA PHE A 123 -8.34 -18.55 -0.43
C PHE A 123 -9.77 -18.05 -0.66
N ILE A 124 -10.51 -17.87 0.41
CA ILE A 124 -11.80 -17.17 0.40
C ILE A 124 -11.66 -16.01 1.37
N ILE A 125 -12.02 -14.80 0.92
CA ILE A 125 -11.76 -13.56 1.64
C ILE A 125 -13.09 -12.90 1.99
N ARG A 126 -13.24 -12.42 3.21
CA ARG A 126 -14.33 -11.54 3.63
C ARG A 126 -13.77 -10.21 4.07
N CYS A 127 -14.37 -9.13 3.61
CA CYS A 127 -14.07 -7.79 4.08
C CYS A 127 -14.91 -7.49 5.34
N GLU A 128 -14.28 -7.46 6.51
CA GLU A 128 -14.96 -7.16 7.77
C GLU A 128 -15.24 -5.67 7.91
N GLU A 129 -14.20 -4.86 7.72
CA GLU A 129 -14.27 -3.42 7.90
C GLU A 129 -13.45 -2.70 6.83
N ILE A 130 -13.88 -1.48 6.50
CA ILE A 130 -13.18 -0.59 5.60
C ILE A 130 -12.92 0.72 6.34
N ARG A 131 -11.67 1.11 6.44
CA ARG A 131 -11.30 2.46 6.84
C ARG A 131 -11.13 3.30 5.59
N GLN A 132 -11.97 4.31 5.47
CA GLN A 132 -11.75 5.35 4.48
C GLN A 132 -10.74 6.33 5.07
N THR A 133 -9.70 6.54 4.32
CA THR A 133 -8.60 7.36 4.75
C THR A 133 -8.92 8.83 4.53
N LYS A 134 -8.78 9.59 5.59
CA LYS A 134 -8.81 11.05 5.55
C LYS A 134 -7.65 11.54 4.69
N LEU A 135 -7.91 12.52 3.83
CA LEU A 135 -6.86 13.39 3.31
C LEU A 135 -6.19 14.04 4.53
N LYS A 136 -4.89 13.82 4.74
CA LYS A 136 -4.14 14.54 5.77
C LYS A 136 -4.30 16.03 5.54
N SER A 137 -4.66 16.76 6.58
CA SER A 137 -4.77 18.22 6.50
C SER A 137 -3.41 18.86 6.24
N LEU A 138 -3.40 20.08 5.72
CA LEU A 138 -2.15 20.82 5.53
C LEU A 138 -1.36 20.96 6.84
N SER A 139 -2.04 21.11 7.97
CA SER A 139 -1.40 21.20 9.28
C SER A 139 -0.68 19.92 9.69
N GLU A 140 -1.18 18.75 9.29
CA GLU A 140 -0.57 17.45 9.62
C GLU A 140 0.66 17.14 8.76
N VAL A 141 0.77 17.73 7.56
CA VAL A 141 1.85 17.46 6.61
C VAL A 141 2.75 18.65 6.34
N ARG A 142 2.54 19.75 7.07
CA ARG A 142 3.27 21.01 6.84
C ARG A 142 4.76 20.85 6.95
N ASP A 143 5.23 20.23 8.02
CA ASP A 143 6.65 20.07 8.28
C ASP A 143 7.30 19.15 7.24
N GLU A 144 6.61 18.06 6.87
CA GLU A 144 7.03 17.15 5.80
C GLU A 144 7.17 17.88 4.45
N ILE A 145 6.21 18.76 4.12
CA ILE A 145 6.26 19.56 2.88
C ILE A 145 7.39 20.56 2.93
N GLU A 146 7.59 21.22 4.05
CA GLU A 146 8.67 22.21 4.22
C GLU A 146 10.03 21.56 4.04
N ASP A 147 10.28 20.40 4.66
CA ASP A 147 11.52 19.63 4.52
C ASP A 147 11.75 19.20 3.06
N ASN A 148 10.72 18.69 2.39
CA ASN A 148 10.81 18.32 0.98
C ASN A 148 11.14 19.50 0.07
N LEU A 149 10.54 20.66 0.31
CA LEU A 149 10.80 21.88 -0.45
C LEU A 149 12.20 22.44 -0.19
N ILE A 150 12.71 22.35 1.05
CA ILE A 150 14.07 22.71 1.40
C ILE A 150 15.06 21.82 0.63
N GLU A 151 14.83 20.52 0.62
CA GLU A 151 15.70 19.57 -0.07
C GLU A 151 15.69 19.77 -1.59
N GLN A 152 14.52 20.07 -2.18
CA GLN A 152 14.42 20.43 -3.60
C GLN A 152 15.21 21.71 -3.91
N ALA A 153 15.03 22.75 -3.10
CA ALA A 153 15.74 24.01 -3.28
C ALA A 153 17.26 23.83 -3.13
N ARG A 154 17.70 22.94 -2.24
CA ARG A 154 19.11 22.58 -2.08
C ARG A 154 19.68 21.89 -3.32
N LYS A 155 18.95 20.91 -3.87
CA LYS A 155 19.34 20.24 -5.13
C LYS A 155 19.43 21.22 -6.29
N GLU A 156 18.44 22.09 -6.45
CA GLU A 156 18.44 23.11 -7.50
C GLU A 156 19.62 24.08 -7.36
N ARG A 157 20.01 24.48 -6.14
CA ARG A 157 21.19 25.30 -5.90
C ARG A 157 22.47 24.57 -6.30
N ALA A 158 22.59 23.31 -5.93
CA ALA A 158 23.74 22.48 -6.27
C ALA A 158 23.87 22.33 -7.80
N ASP A 159 22.77 21.99 -8.50
CA ASP A 159 22.76 21.84 -9.95
C ASP A 159 23.13 23.14 -10.68
N LYS A 160 22.59 24.27 -10.24
CA LYS A 160 22.94 25.59 -10.79
C LYS A 160 24.42 25.93 -10.57
N TRP A 161 24.98 25.54 -9.43
CA TRP A 161 26.37 25.73 -9.14
C TRP A 161 27.28 24.85 -10.01
N PHE A 162 26.94 23.55 -10.16
CA PHE A 162 27.66 22.64 -11.04
C PHE A 162 27.64 23.12 -12.48
N LYS A 163 26.48 23.51 -13.01
CA LYS A 163 26.38 24.09 -14.37
C LYS A 163 27.25 25.34 -14.57
N LYS A 164 27.34 26.19 -13.55
CA LYS A 164 28.23 27.36 -13.59
C LYS A 164 29.71 26.98 -13.58
N LEU A 165 30.11 25.93 -12.86
CA LEU A 165 31.45 25.38 -12.87
C LEU A 165 31.82 24.78 -14.21
N GLU A 166 30.94 23.97 -14.77
CA GLU A 166 31.10 23.34 -16.10
C GLU A 166 31.28 24.42 -17.18
N ALA A 167 30.42 25.46 -17.16
CA ALA A 167 30.51 26.56 -18.11
C ALA A 167 31.85 27.36 -17.97
N LYS A 168 32.38 27.44 -16.75
CA LYS A 168 33.70 28.07 -16.53
C LYS A 168 34.89 27.17 -16.90
N ALA A 169 34.74 25.85 -16.69
CA ALA A 169 35.78 24.85 -17.04
C ALA A 169 35.93 24.64 -18.53
N TYR A 170 34.86 24.81 -19.32
CA TYR A 170 34.87 24.62 -20.79
C TYR A 170 35.70 25.68 -21.55
N ILE A 171 36.16 26.72 -20.87
CA ILE A 171 36.97 27.82 -21.49
C ILE A 171 38.48 27.51 -21.52
N GLN A 172 38.93 26.33 -21.03
CA GLN A 172 40.38 26.02 -20.94
C GLN A 172 40.79 24.67 -21.57
N ILE A 173 40.16 24.21 -22.59
CA ILE A 173 40.72 23.12 -23.43
C ILE A 173 41.36 23.79 -24.63
N PHE A 174 42.59 24.23 -24.46
CA PHE A 174 43.47 24.64 -25.59
C PHE A 174 44.01 23.38 -26.28
N SER A 175 43.78 23.29 -27.59
CA SER A 175 44.46 22.48 -28.54
C SER A 175 45.97 22.71 -28.44
N PHE A 176 46.74 21.61 -28.35
CA PHE A 176 48.12 21.55 -28.86
C PHE A 176 48.10 20.80 -30.16
#